data_677e37e99d79b8701d2103dc5a136b1a
#
_entry.id   677e37e99d79b8701d2103dc5a136b1a
#
_cell.length_a   1.000
_cell.length_b   1.000
_cell.length_c   1.000
_cell.angle_alpha   90.00
_cell.angle_beta   90.00
_cell.angle_gamma   90.00
#
_symmetry.space_group_name_H-M   'P 1'
#
loop_
_entity.id
_entity.type
_entity.pdbx_description
1 polymer ?
#
loop_
_entity_poly.entity_id
_entity_poly.type
_entity_poly.pdbx_seq_one_letter_code
_entity_poly.pdbx_strand_id
1 'polypeptide(L)'
;MCIRDRYVIGDDYFFKIIDEFLHSKKQSPNNQVSTSDFINIVNKTIDANIDWFFQVYLYENKYPVLNKKIKHGSNHTFVELFWENKGFSMPIEVFYKSNTGFTEKRLALTNEPTMIAIPQYNNIKIDPDKRVLLTLNKID
;
A
#
# COMPACT_ATOMS: atom_id res chain seq x y z
N MET A 1 -10.56 4.00 -5.84
CA MET A 1 -10.49 2.60 -5.40
C MET A 1 -9.67 1.76 -6.35
N CYS A 2 -10.02 1.62 -7.62
CA CYS A 2 -9.31 0.75 -8.57
C CYS A 2 -7.78 0.97 -8.72
N ILE A 3 -7.27 2.20 -8.62
CA ILE A 3 -5.82 2.47 -8.72
C ILE A 3 -5.06 1.81 -7.57
N ARG A 4 -5.54 2.00 -6.36
CA ARG A 4 -4.94 1.46 -5.14
C ARG A 4 -5.03 -0.07 -5.08
N ASP A 5 -6.19 -0.63 -5.45
CA ASP A 5 -6.42 -2.07 -5.47
C ASP A 5 -5.48 -2.74 -6.47
N ARG A 6 -5.38 -2.22 -7.70
CA ARG A 6 -4.43 -2.68 -8.72
C ARG A 6 -2.98 -2.53 -8.27
N TYR A 7 -2.67 -1.45 -7.54
CA TYR A 7 -1.33 -1.23 -7.01
C TYR A 7 -0.92 -2.32 -6.00
N VAL A 8 -1.85 -2.81 -5.17
CA VAL A 8 -1.56 -3.87 -4.19
C VAL A 8 -1.42 -5.23 -4.85
N ILE A 9 -2.39 -5.63 -5.68
CA ILE A 9 -2.53 -6.99 -6.19
C ILE A 9 -2.00 -7.19 -7.61
N GLY A 10 -1.75 -6.09 -8.34
CA GLY A 10 -1.34 -6.14 -9.75
C GLY A 10 -2.53 -6.24 -10.71
N ASP A 11 -2.27 -5.89 -11.98
CA ASP A 11 -3.29 -5.78 -13.00
C ASP A 11 -3.94 -7.14 -13.34
N ASP A 12 -3.12 -8.18 -13.49
CA ASP A 12 -3.61 -9.51 -13.90
C ASP A 12 -4.60 -10.08 -12.88
N TYR A 13 -4.25 -10.03 -11.61
CA TYR A 13 -5.15 -10.45 -10.53
C TYR A 13 -6.37 -9.55 -10.41
N PHE A 14 -6.20 -8.24 -10.56
CA PHE A 14 -7.30 -7.29 -10.47
C PHE A 14 -8.40 -7.60 -11.50
N PHE A 15 -8.05 -7.74 -12.78
CA PHE A 15 -9.03 -8.02 -13.82
C PHE A 15 -9.65 -9.41 -13.69
N LYS A 16 -8.86 -10.40 -13.27
CA LYS A 16 -9.38 -11.75 -12.98
C LYS A 16 -10.41 -11.73 -11.85
N ILE A 17 -10.14 -11.00 -10.78
CA ILE A 17 -11.07 -10.84 -9.64
C ILE A 17 -12.38 -10.19 -10.08
N ILE A 18 -12.31 -9.12 -10.88
CA ILE A 18 -13.51 -8.46 -11.39
C ILE A 18 -14.33 -9.41 -12.24
N ASP A 19 -13.71 -10.19 -13.11
CA ASP A 19 -14.39 -11.17 -13.95
C ASP A 19 -15.07 -12.26 -13.08
N GLU A 20 -14.35 -12.85 -12.13
CA GLU A 20 -14.88 -13.85 -11.19
C GLU A 20 -16.04 -13.28 -10.36
N PHE A 21 -15.93 -12.05 -9.88
CA PHE A 21 -17.00 -11.38 -9.14
C PHE A 21 -18.25 -11.16 -9.96
N LEU A 22 -18.13 -10.74 -11.22
CA LEU A 22 -19.26 -10.58 -12.13
C LEU A 22 -19.95 -11.90 -12.45
N HIS A 23 -19.17 -12.98 -12.57
CA HIS A 23 -19.71 -14.31 -12.80
C HIS A 23 -20.38 -14.90 -11.55
N SER A 24 -19.88 -14.61 -10.35
CA SER A 24 -20.45 -15.09 -9.08
C SER A 24 -21.88 -14.59 -8.87
N LYS A 25 -22.20 -13.39 -9.36
CA LYS A 25 -23.56 -12.84 -9.32
C LYS A 25 -24.59 -13.75 -9.98
N LYS A 26 -24.24 -14.43 -11.07
CA LYS A 26 -25.14 -15.33 -11.82
C LYS A 26 -25.43 -16.62 -11.05
N GLN A 27 -24.59 -16.99 -10.09
CA GLN A 27 -24.70 -18.21 -9.28
C GLN A 27 -25.34 -17.97 -7.91
N SER A 28 -25.54 -16.70 -7.53
CA SER A 28 -26.13 -16.33 -6.25
C SER A 28 -27.67 -16.38 -6.32
N PRO A 29 -28.34 -16.91 -5.29
CA PRO A 29 -29.77 -16.76 -5.13
C PRO A 29 -30.14 -15.27 -5.17
N ASN A 30 -31.15 -14.90 -5.94
CA ASN A 30 -31.61 -13.53 -6.12
C ASN A 30 -30.60 -12.58 -6.83
N ASN A 31 -29.57 -13.07 -7.48
CA ASN A 31 -28.55 -12.25 -8.16
C ASN A 31 -27.92 -11.16 -7.26
N GLN A 32 -27.79 -11.42 -5.98
CA GLN A 32 -27.17 -10.52 -5.01
C GLN A 32 -25.80 -11.04 -4.60
N VAL A 33 -24.85 -10.12 -4.46
CA VAL A 33 -23.51 -10.36 -3.92
C VAL A 33 -23.19 -9.31 -2.86
N SER A 34 -22.47 -9.73 -1.84
CA SER A 34 -22.08 -8.87 -0.73
C SER A 34 -20.61 -8.44 -0.83
N THR A 35 -20.22 -7.46 -0.02
CA THR A 35 -18.82 -7.08 0.17
C THR A 35 -17.98 -8.27 0.66
N SER A 36 -18.54 -9.11 1.53
CA SER A 36 -17.84 -10.30 2.02
C SER A 36 -17.57 -11.31 0.90
N ASP A 37 -18.51 -11.49 -0.03
CA ASP A 37 -18.29 -12.36 -1.20
C ASP A 37 -17.15 -11.83 -2.07
N PHE A 38 -17.09 -10.52 -2.27
CA PHE A 38 -15.99 -9.88 -2.99
C PHE A 38 -14.65 -10.12 -2.29
N ILE A 39 -14.55 -9.88 -0.99
CA ILE A 39 -13.32 -10.10 -0.20
C ILE A 39 -12.86 -11.55 -0.28
N ASN A 40 -13.79 -12.51 -0.17
CA ASN A 40 -13.50 -13.93 -0.29
C ASN A 40 -12.94 -14.29 -1.69
N ILE A 41 -13.52 -13.73 -2.76
CA ILE A 41 -13.01 -13.92 -4.13
C ILE A 41 -11.60 -13.37 -4.24
N VAL A 42 -11.35 -12.17 -3.72
CA VAL A 42 -10.01 -11.55 -3.75
C VAL A 42 -8.99 -12.46 -3.08
N ASN A 43 -9.19 -12.80 -1.81
CA ASN A 43 -8.24 -13.60 -1.04
C ASN A 43 -7.99 -14.97 -1.69
N LYS A 44 -9.03 -15.62 -2.22
CA LYS A 44 -8.92 -16.90 -2.93
C LYS A 44 -8.12 -16.76 -4.23
N THR A 45 -8.36 -15.69 -5.00
CA THR A 45 -7.74 -15.53 -6.33
C THR A 45 -6.25 -15.20 -6.22
N ILE A 46 -5.85 -14.40 -5.22
CA ILE A 46 -4.44 -14.05 -5.00
C ILE A 46 -3.69 -15.05 -4.13
N ASP A 47 -4.38 -16.07 -3.58
CA ASP A 47 -3.84 -17.03 -2.61
C ASP A 47 -3.15 -16.37 -1.42
N ALA A 48 -3.75 -15.30 -0.91
CA ALA A 48 -3.25 -14.51 0.22
C ALA A 48 -4.40 -13.83 0.96
N ASN A 49 -4.19 -13.50 2.23
CA ASN A 49 -5.15 -12.73 3.02
C ASN A 49 -4.77 -11.24 3.03
N ILE A 50 -5.62 -10.40 2.42
CA ILE A 50 -5.50 -8.93 2.45
C ILE A 50 -6.68 -8.26 3.17
N ASP A 51 -7.28 -8.93 4.15
CA ASP A 51 -8.38 -8.36 4.95
C ASP A 51 -7.97 -7.05 5.63
N TRP A 52 -6.70 -6.91 6.01
CA TRP A 52 -6.13 -5.67 6.54
C TRP A 52 -6.33 -4.46 5.61
N PHE A 53 -6.32 -4.69 4.30
CA PHE A 53 -6.55 -3.66 3.30
C PHE A 53 -8.01 -3.20 3.30
N PHE A 54 -8.93 -4.16 3.28
CA PHE A 54 -10.37 -3.88 3.30
C PHE A 54 -10.81 -3.30 4.64
N GLN A 55 -10.25 -3.78 5.76
CA GLN A 55 -10.54 -3.26 7.08
C GLN A 55 -10.29 -1.76 7.14
N VAL A 56 -9.14 -1.30 6.69
CA VAL A 56 -8.77 0.12 6.76
C VAL A 56 -9.56 0.97 5.74
N TYR A 57 -9.72 0.48 4.51
CA TYR A 57 -10.28 1.32 3.46
C TYR A 57 -11.80 1.24 3.26
N LEU A 58 -12.45 0.21 3.78
CA LEU A 58 -13.91 0.07 3.68
C LEU A 58 -14.64 0.26 5.02
N TYR A 59 -13.99 -0.09 6.13
CA TYR A 59 -14.66 -0.12 7.43
C TYR A 59 -14.18 0.95 8.40
N GLU A 60 -12.97 1.49 8.24
CA GLU A 60 -12.47 2.60 9.05
C GLU A 60 -12.85 3.95 8.43
N ASN A 61 -13.05 4.95 9.29
CA ASN A 61 -13.40 6.31 8.89
C ASN A 61 -12.20 7.25 8.74
N LYS A 62 -10.98 6.70 8.84
CA LYS A 62 -9.72 7.45 8.73
C LYS A 62 -8.79 6.76 7.74
N TYR A 63 -8.01 7.57 7.03
CA TYR A 63 -6.94 7.04 6.19
C TYR A 63 -5.80 6.49 7.04
N PRO A 64 -5.09 5.46 6.55
CA PRO A 64 -3.90 4.96 7.22
C PRO A 64 -2.83 6.05 7.32
N VAL A 65 -2.12 6.06 8.43
CA VAL A 65 -1.09 7.05 8.72
C VAL A 65 0.29 6.44 8.47
N LEU A 66 1.02 7.02 7.52
CA LEU A 66 2.41 6.70 7.27
C LEU A 66 3.30 7.67 8.07
N ASN A 67 4.03 7.14 9.01
CA ASN A 67 5.02 7.88 9.79
C ASN A 67 6.34 7.96 9.02
N LYS A 68 6.90 9.16 8.97
CA LYS A 68 8.21 9.45 8.39
C LYS A 68 9.08 10.13 9.42
N LYS A 69 10.22 9.51 9.74
CA LYS A 69 11.26 10.10 10.60
C LYS A 69 12.55 10.27 9.83
N ILE A 70 13.20 11.41 9.98
CA ILE A 70 14.46 11.72 9.31
C ILE A 70 15.56 11.91 10.34
N LYS A 71 16.68 11.21 10.14
CA LYS A 71 17.89 11.37 10.92
C LYS A 71 19.05 11.72 10.00
N HIS A 72 19.71 12.83 10.26
CA HIS A 72 20.89 13.25 9.49
C HIS A 72 22.15 12.66 10.09
N GLY A 73 22.91 11.92 9.28
CA GLY A 73 24.25 11.46 9.60
C GLY A 73 25.31 12.28 8.87
N SER A 74 26.58 11.92 9.05
CA SER A 74 27.71 12.66 8.46
C SER A 74 27.72 12.63 6.93
N ASN A 75 27.41 11.48 6.33
CA ASN A 75 27.47 11.26 4.88
C ASN A 75 26.13 10.81 4.26
N HIS A 76 25.16 10.46 5.10
CA HIS A 76 23.86 9.94 4.67
C HIS A 76 22.73 10.52 5.51
N THR A 77 21.57 10.61 4.91
CA THR A 77 20.31 10.86 5.61
C THR A 77 19.58 9.53 5.74
N PHE A 78 19.20 9.18 6.94
CA PHE A 78 18.40 7.99 7.22
C PHE A 78 16.94 8.38 7.28
N VAL A 79 16.12 7.68 6.54
CA VAL A 79 14.66 7.87 6.53
C VAL A 79 14.02 6.60 7.04
N GLU A 80 13.33 6.70 8.16
CA GLU A 80 12.51 5.62 8.72
C GLU A 80 11.06 5.83 8.26
N LEU A 81 10.44 4.76 7.76
CA LEU A 81 9.05 4.73 7.32
C LEU A 81 8.34 3.54 7.96
N PHE A 82 7.17 3.76 8.51
CA PHE A 82 6.31 2.72 9.08
C PHE A 82 4.87 3.15 9.17
N TRP A 83 3.95 2.19 9.08
CA TRP A 83 2.53 2.44 9.29
C TRP A 83 2.20 2.52 10.78
N GLU A 84 1.36 3.48 11.15
CA GLU A 84 0.82 3.58 12.51
C GLU A 84 -0.20 2.48 12.78
N ASN A 85 -0.96 2.09 11.77
CA ASN A 85 -2.02 1.10 11.87
C ASN A 85 -1.44 -0.31 12.08
N LYS A 86 -1.77 -0.95 13.18
CA LYS A 86 -1.39 -2.35 13.46
C LYS A 86 -1.94 -3.31 12.40
N GLY A 87 -1.10 -4.22 11.94
CA GLY A 87 -1.48 -5.23 10.95
C GLY A 87 -1.65 -4.71 9.53
N PHE A 88 -1.49 -3.41 9.30
CA PHE A 88 -1.55 -2.82 7.97
C PHE A 88 -0.19 -3.00 7.26
N SER A 89 -0.21 -3.48 6.02
CA SER A 89 1.00 -3.87 5.28
C SER A 89 1.01 -3.35 3.84
N MET A 90 0.65 -2.09 3.65
CA MET A 90 0.60 -1.46 2.33
C MET A 90 2.01 -1.14 1.83
N PRO A 91 2.42 -1.62 0.64
CA PRO A 91 3.68 -1.20 0.03
C PRO A 91 3.62 0.28 -0.36
N ILE A 92 4.79 0.93 -0.35
CA ILE A 92 4.95 2.34 -0.75
C ILE A 92 6.12 2.48 -1.71
N GLU A 93 5.94 3.23 -2.77
CA GLU A 93 7.01 3.65 -3.65
C GLU A 93 7.69 4.90 -3.12
N VAL A 94 9.01 4.88 -3.13
CA VAL A 94 9.84 6.02 -2.76
C VAL A 94 10.77 6.35 -3.90
N PHE A 95 10.95 7.64 -4.15
CA PHE A 95 11.81 8.17 -5.19
C PHE A 95 12.80 9.15 -4.58
N TYR A 96 14.08 8.93 -4.83
CA TYR A 96 15.15 9.78 -4.33
C TYR A 96 16.35 9.82 -5.28
N LYS A 97 17.17 10.84 -5.16
CA LYS A 97 18.43 10.94 -5.91
C LYS A 97 19.49 10.12 -5.18
N SER A 98 20.11 9.16 -5.86
CA SER A 98 21.25 8.39 -5.40
C SER A 98 22.54 8.95 -6.01
N ASN A 99 23.68 8.36 -5.67
CA ASN A 99 24.98 8.75 -6.23
C ASN A 99 25.09 8.41 -7.74
N THR A 100 24.29 7.45 -8.20
CA THR A 100 24.27 6.97 -9.60
C THR A 100 23.14 7.56 -10.43
N GLY A 101 22.29 8.43 -9.84
CA GLY A 101 21.13 9.01 -10.51
C GLY A 101 19.86 8.92 -9.66
N PHE A 102 18.72 8.97 -10.31
CA PHE A 102 17.44 8.82 -9.63
C PHE A 102 17.13 7.34 -9.39
N THR A 103 16.65 7.03 -8.21
CA THR A 103 16.27 5.67 -7.78
C THR A 103 14.82 5.67 -7.35
N GLU A 104 14.07 4.73 -7.88
CA GLU A 104 12.73 4.38 -7.44
C GLU A 104 12.78 3.03 -6.74
N LYS A 105 12.13 2.91 -5.60
CA LYS A 105 12.10 1.68 -4.82
C LYS A 105 10.72 1.47 -4.22
N ARG A 106 10.18 0.27 -4.41
CA ARG A 106 8.95 -0.19 -3.74
C ARG A 106 9.33 -0.87 -2.43
N LEU A 107 8.80 -0.39 -1.33
CA LEU A 107 9.06 -0.87 0.02
C LEU A 107 7.83 -1.60 0.54
N ALA A 108 8.00 -2.81 1.01
CA ALA A 108 7.00 -3.49 1.83
C ALA A 108 7.08 -2.91 3.25
N LEU A 109 6.09 -2.09 3.60
CA LEU A 109 6.04 -1.43 4.90
C LEU A 109 4.98 -2.07 5.80
N THR A 110 5.34 -2.23 7.06
CA THR A 110 4.45 -2.68 8.13
C THR A 110 4.41 -1.62 9.24
N ASN A 111 3.91 -1.97 10.41
CA ASN A 111 4.04 -1.13 11.61
C ASN A 111 5.47 -1.14 12.22
N GLU A 112 6.37 -1.99 11.71
CA GLU A 112 7.78 -1.98 12.08
C GLU A 112 8.55 -0.96 11.23
N PRO A 113 9.45 -0.16 11.83
CA PRO A 113 10.23 0.82 11.11
C PRO A 113 11.14 0.21 10.04
N THR A 114 10.98 0.65 8.80
CA THR A 114 11.88 0.32 7.69
C THR A 114 12.79 1.51 7.44
N MET A 115 14.11 1.29 7.50
CA MET A 115 15.11 2.34 7.33
C MET A 115 15.70 2.32 5.92
N ILE A 116 15.81 3.50 5.33
CA ILE A 116 16.50 3.73 4.05
C ILE A 116 17.61 4.75 4.29
N ALA A 117 18.82 4.44 3.83
CA ALA A 117 19.93 5.40 3.76
C ALA A 117 19.92 6.05 2.37
N ILE A 118 19.83 7.36 2.32
CA ILE A 118 19.95 8.16 1.10
C ILE A 118 21.16 9.09 1.21
N PRO A 119 21.80 9.50 0.09
CA PRO A 119 22.90 10.47 0.15
C PRO A 119 22.47 11.75 0.87
N GLN A 120 23.42 12.38 1.55
CA GLN A 120 23.18 13.57 2.34
C GLN A 120 22.51 14.68 1.52
N TYR A 121 21.57 15.40 2.15
CA TYR A 121 20.80 16.52 1.56
C TYR A 121 19.88 16.17 0.38
N ASN A 122 19.64 14.91 0.09
CA ASN A 122 18.68 14.54 -0.93
C ASN A 122 17.26 14.44 -0.36
N ASN A 123 16.31 14.98 -1.13
CA ASN A 123 14.90 14.84 -0.81
C ASN A 123 14.39 13.48 -1.26
N ILE A 124 13.59 12.85 -0.40
CA ILE A 124 12.81 11.67 -0.75
C ILE A 124 11.37 12.06 -1.03
N LYS A 125 10.85 11.63 -2.17
CA LYS A 125 9.42 11.69 -2.49
C LYS A 125 8.80 10.35 -2.12
N ILE A 126 7.70 10.40 -1.41
CA ILE A 126 6.93 9.23 -0.97
C ILE A 126 5.67 9.21 -1.81
N ASP A 127 5.35 8.06 -2.39
CA ASP A 127 4.19 7.85 -3.27
C ASP A 127 4.08 8.96 -4.34
N PRO A 128 5.09 9.09 -5.22
CA PRO A 128 5.16 10.20 -6.18
C PRO A 128 3.96 10.24 -7.11
N ASP A 129 3.41 9.08 -7.46
CA ASP A 129 2.26 8.92 -8.35
C ASP A 129 0.90 8.98 -7.63
N LYS A 130 0.91 9.18 -6.30
CA LYS A 130 -0.31 9.24 -5.46
C LYS A 130 -1.23 8.03 -5.64
N ARG A 131 -0.64 6.84 -5.66
CA ARG A 131 -1.36 5.57 -5.81
C ARG A 131 -2.01 5.09 -4.52
N VAL A 132 -1.51 5.61 -3.38
CA VAL A 132 -1.96 5.21 -2.04
C VAL A 132 -2.69 6.37 -1.35
N LEU A 133 -3.87 6.10 -0.87
CA LEU A 133 -4.64 7.06 -0.08
C LEU A 133 -4.19 6.98 1.37
N LEU A 134 -3.39 7.93 1.83
CA LEU A 134 -2.76 7.95 3.14
C LEU A 134 -2.70 9.35 3.74
N THR A 135 -2.45 9.41 5.04
CA THR A 135 -2.00 10.62 5.75
C THR A 135 -0.52 10.47 6.04
N LEU A 136 0.30 11.42 5.60
CA LEU A 136 1.74 11.44 5.91
C LEU A 136 1.98 12.25 7.18
N ASN A 137 2.49 11.58 8.21
CA ASN A 137 2.91 12.19 9.47
C ASN A 137 4.45 12.31 9.51
N LYS A 138 4.95 13.51 9.78
CA LYS A 138 6.38 13.75 9.97
C LYS A 138 6.67 13.76 11.47
N ILE A 139 7.56 12.90 11.89
CA ILE A 139 8.04 12.79 13.27
C ILE A 139 9.46 13.37 13.30
N ASP A 140 9.67 14.35 14.14
CA ASP A 140 10.98 14.98 14.36
C ASP A 140 11.89 14.09 15.23
#